data_ecf338f3e4aaeb17e2ac91cb6e9b937d
#
_entry.id   ecf338f3e4aaeb17e2ac91cb6e9b937d
#
_cell.length_a   1.000
_cell.length_b   1.000
_cell.length_c   1.000
_cell.angle_alpha   90.00
_cell.angle_beta   90.00
_cell.angle_gamma   90.00
#
_symmetry.space_group_name_H-M   'P 1'
#
loop_
_entity.id
_entity.type
_entity.pdbx_description
1 polymer ?
#
loop_
_entity_poly.entity_id
_entity_poly.type
_entity_poly.pdbx_seq_one_letter_code
_entity_poly.pdbx_strand_id
1 'polypeptide(L)'
;MNDGSLFAVKGRVACVTGASSGIGNAAASRLAAAGARVVGVARREAELKAWAEANGGEKAFVVADLADRSRLADVAMAIGKPFGAPDILVNAAGINTRQNADEVTPEGWNNTLDLNLAAPFFLAQGLVSAMKRRRWGRIVNFASLQSRRAFPGGLAYGASKGGVEQLTRAMAEAWSAFGITVNALAPGFFPTELTGPIFSDPELSSRNAAQTCIGRNGELDDLDGPLLFFCSEASAYVTGQTLFVDGGFTAK
;
A
#
# COMPACT_ATOMS: atom_id res chain seq x y z
N MET A 1 -23.14 6.83 21.20
CA MET A 1 -22.08 6.32 20.31
C MET A 1 -21.98 7.27 19.13
N ASN A 2 -20.79 7.82 18.86
CA ASN A 2 -20.60 8.84 17.83
C ASN A 2 -20.61 8.17 16.45
N ASP A 3 -21.66 8.34 15.67
CA ASP A 3 -21.88 7.68 14.37
C ASP A 3 -20.87 8.04 13.26
N GLY A 4 -20.04 9.02 13.47
CA GLY A 4 -18.97 9.39 12.52
C GLY A 4 -17.58 8.87 12.89
N SER A 5 -17.42 8.17 14.02
CA SER A 5 -16.11 7.91 14.60
C SER A 5 -15.46 6.59 14.17
N LEU A 6 -16.24 5.59 13.76
CA LEU A 6 -15.71 4.23 13.54
C LEU A 6 -14.70 4.16 12.39
N PHE A 7 -14.95 4.84 11.28
CA PHE A 7 -14.06 4.97 10.12
C PHE A 7 -13.24 6.27 10.13
N ALA A 8 -13.27 7.02 11.24
CA ALA A 8 -12.61 8.31 11.30
C ALA A 8 -11.09 8.18 11.38
N VAL A 9 -10.42 8.91 10.50
CA VAL A 9 -8.96 9.11 10.50
C VAL A 9 -8.57 10.57 10.69
N LYS A 10 -9.56 11.44 10.97
CA LYS A 10 -9.35 12.89 11.15
C LYS A 10 -8.33 13.17 12.25
N GLY A 11 -7.35 14.02 11.95
CA GLY A 11 -6.28 14.40 12.85
C GLY A 11 -5.17 13.36 13.02
N ARG A 12 -5.30 12.15 12.49
CA ARG A 12 -4.22 11.17 12.44
C ARG A 12 -3.14 11.59 11.46
N VAL A 13 -1.90 11.21 11.75
CA VAL A 13 -0.78 11.36 10.80
C VAL A 13 -0.63 10.07 10.02
N ALA A 14 -0.72 10.14 8.70
CA ALA A 14 -0.55 9.00 7.80
C ALA A 14 0.68 9.18 6.92
N CYS A 15 1.44 8.11 6.74
CA CYS A 15 2.46 7.98 5.71
C CYS A 15 1.96 7.04 4.62
N VAL A 16 2.07 7.46 3.36
CA VAL A 16 1.71 6.62 2.20
C VAL A 16 2.89 6.56 1.25
N THR A 17 3.42 5.36 1.01
CA THR A 17 4.46 5.13 0.01
C THR A 17 3.86 4.92 -1.38
N GLY A 18 4.61 5.30 -2.43
CA GLY A 18 4.10 5.23 -3.81
C GLY A 18 3.09 6.34 -4.14
N ALA A 19 3.07 7.43 -3.38
CA ALA A 19 2.07 8.50 -3.47
C ALA A 19 2.12 9.33 -4.77
N SER A 20 3.11 9.11 -5.65
CA SER A 20 3.24 9.85 -6.91
C SER A 20 2.27 9.40 -8.01
N SER A 21 1.66 8.20 -7.93
CA SER A 21 0.69 7.71 -8.93
C SER A 21 -0.15 6.53 -8.44
N GLY A 22 -1.14 6.14 -9.24
CA GLY A 22 -1.91 4.91 -9.10
C GLY A 22 -2.55 4.74 -7.71
N ILE A 23 -2.52 3.53 -7.18
CA ILE A 23 -3.15 3.18 -5.90
C ILE A 23 -2.56 3.99 -4.72
N GLY A 24 -1.24 4.23 -4.72
CA GLY A 24 -0.61 5.01 -3.65
C GLY A 24 -1.08 6.47 -3.63
N ASN A 25 -1.23 7.09 -4.80
CA ASN A 25 -1.77 8.45 -4.93
C ASN A 25 -3.25 8.51 -4.50
N ALA A 26 -4.06 7.56 -4.96
CA ALA A 26 -5.48 7.47 -4.57
C ALA A 26 -5.62 7.29 -3.05
N ALA A 27 -4.85 6.37 -2.45
CA ALA A 27 -4.85 6.14 -1.00
C ALA A 27 -4.44 7.38 -0.20
N ALA A 28 -3.37 8.08 -0.63
CA ALA A 28 -2.90 9.30 0.00
C ALA A 28 -3.96 10.42 -0.09
N SER A 29 -4.58 10.59 -1.26
CA SER A 29 -5.65 11.57 -1.50
C SER A 29 -6.89 11.25 -0.67
N ARG A 30 -7.28 9.99 -0.59
CA ARG A 30 -8.44 9.56 0.20
C ARG A 30 -8.26 9.81 1.70
N LEU A 31 -7.09 9.47 2.24
CA LEU A 31 -6.78 9.72 3.66
C LEU A 31 -6.75 11.23 3.97
N ALA A 32 -6.19 12.04 3.08
CA ALA A 32 -6.19 13.49 3.22
C ALA A 32 -7.62 14.06 3.19
N ALA A 33 -8.45 13.63 2.24
CA ALA A 33 -9.86 14.00 2.15
C ALA A 33 -10.68 13.57 3.37
N ALA A 34 -10.30 12.46 4.02
CA ALA A 34 -10.90 11.99 5.28
C ALA A 34 -10.37 12.74 6.53
N GLY A 35 -9.52 13.76 6.34
CA GLY A 35 -9.03 14.64 7.40
C GLY A 35 -7.77 14.16 8.12
N ALA A 36 -7.06 13.17 7.59
CA ALA A 36 -5.71 12.83 8.04
C ALA A 36 -4.69 13.85 7.52
N ARG A 37 -3.60 14.06 8.27
CA ARG A 37 -2.41 14.77 7.81
C ARG A 37 -1.50 13.76 7.12
N VAL A 38 -1.25 13.92 5.81
CA VAL A 38 -0.63 12.86 5.00
C VAL A 38 0.76 13.26 4.52
N VAL A 39 1.73 12.36 4.75
CA VAL A 39 3.08 12.45 4.18
C VAL A 39 3.19 11.42 3.06
N GLY A 40 3.23 11.88 1.80
CA GLY A 40 3.46 11.06 0.62
C GLY A 40 4.94 10.79 0.40
N VAL A 41 5.30 9.54 0.10
CA VAL A 41 6.70 9.17 -0.18
C VAL A 41 6.81 8.52 -1.55
N ALA A 42 7.67 9.04 -2.41
CA ALA A 42 7.99 8.47 -3.72
C ALA A 42 9.30 9.07 -4.27
N ARG A 43 9.73 8.61 -5.45
CA ARG A 43 10.94 9.12 -6.14
C ARG A 43 10.66 10.36 -6.98
N ARG A 44 9.45 10.49 -7.51
CA ARG A 44 9.07 11.53 -8.47
C ARG A 44 8.61 12.79 -7.73
N GLU A 45 9.52 13.77 -7.66
CA GLU A 45 9.29 14.99 -6.89
C GLU A 45 8.17 15.86 -7.50
N ALA A 46 8.16 16.01 -8.84
CA ALA A 46 7.17 16.85 -9.52
C ALA A 46 5.73 16.38 -9.27
N GLU A 47 5.48 15.06 -9.35
CA GLU A 47 4.18 14.46 -9.08
C GLU A 47 3.80 14.54 -7.60
N LEU A 48 4.75 14.37 -6.68
CA LEU A 48 4.51 14.55 -5.26
C LEU A 48 4.16 16.00 -4.92
N LYS A 49 4.85 16.95 -5.52
CA LYS A 49 4.57 18.37 -5.36
C LYS A 49 3.18 18.73 -5.88
N ALA A 50 2.85 18.30 -7.10
CA ALA A 50 1.52 18.49 -7.67
C ALA A 50 0.41 17.88 -6.80
N TRP A 51 0.62 16.68 -6.28
CA TRP A 51 -0.30 16.04 -5.34
C TRP A 51 -0.44 16.83 -4.03
N ALA A 52 0.66 17.32 -3.47
CA ALA A 52 0.64 18.05 -2.19
C ALA A 52 -0.06 19.43 -2.34
N GLU A 53 0.10 20.10 -3.48
CA GLU A 53 -0.51 21.39 -3.80
C GLU A 53 -1.98 21.27 -4.23
N ALA A 54 -2.44 20.08 -4.61
CA ALA A 54 -3.84 19.85 -4.96
C ALA A 54 -4.76 20.10 -3.75
N ASN A 55 -5.99 20.58 -3.99
CA ASN A 55 -6.97 20.84 -2.93
C ASN A 55 -7.27 19.58 -2.09
N GLY A 56 -7.57 19.79 -0.82
CA GLY A 56 -8.06 18.75 0.09
C GLY A 56 -7.01 18.24 1.08
N GLY A 57 -7.12 18.69 2.33
CA GLY A 57 -6.38 18.20 3.48
C GLY A 57 -4.95 18.75 3.65
N GLU A 58 -4.34 18.39 4.78
CA GLU A 58 -2.95 18.74 5.11
C GLU A 58 -2.01 17.69 4.52
N LYS A 59 -1.15 18.09 3.61
CA LYS A 59 -0.25 17.22 2.84
C LYS A 59 1.18 17.71 2.89
N ALA A 60 2.11 16.77 2.99
CA ALA A 60 3.53 16.98 2.82
C ALA A 60 4.12 15.80 2.06
N PHE A 61 5.37 15.91 1.60
CA PHE A 61 6.01 14.81 0.91
C PHE A 61 7.49 14.66 1.26
N VAL A 62 8.01 13.46 1.01
CA VAL A 62 9.42 13.10 1.11
C VAL A 62 9.83 12.43 -0.19
N VAL A 63 10.85 12.96 -0.85
CA VAL A 63 11.43 12.35 -2.04
C VAL A 63 12.44 11.29 -1.61
N ALA A 64 12.18 10.03 -1.95
CA ALA A 64 13.07 8.92 -1.58
C ALA A 64 12.95 7.74 -2.54
N ASP A 65 14.05 7.04 -2.79
CA ASP A 65 14.05 5.71 -3.36
C ASP A 65 14.00 4.68 -2.22
N LEU A 66 12.87 3.98 -2.12
CA LEU A 66 12.65 2.99 -1.08
C LEU A 66 13.30 1.63 -1.40
N ALA A 67 13.82 1.42 -2.62
CA ALA A 67 14.63 0.25 -2.94
C ALA A 67 16.03 0.34 -2.33
N ASP A 68 16.50 1.54 -2.01
CA ASP A 68 17.78 1.74 -1.28
C ASP A 68 17.58 1.48 0.23
N ARG A 69 17.81 0.23 0.63
CA ARG A 69 17.67 -0.19 2.04
C ARG A 69 18.56 0.59 3.01
N SER A 70 19.72 1.09 2.55
CA SER A 70 20.65 1.84 3.40
C SER A 70 20.07 3.18 3.87
N ARG A 71 19.10 3.72 3.14
CA ARG A 71 18.48 5.02 3.38
C ARG A 71 17.15 4.94 4.17
N LEU A 72 16.58 3.75 4.40
CA LEU A 72 15.24 3.61 4.97
C LEU A 72 15.11 4.19 6.39
N ALA A 73 16.17 4.13 7.19
CA ALA A 73 16.20 4.76 8.51
C ALA A 73 16.10 6.30 8.41
N ASP A 74 16.84 6.91 7.50
CA ASP A 74 16.80 8.36 7.25
C ASP A 74 15.44 8.78 6.69
N VAL A 75 14.87 7.97 5.80
CA VAL A 75 13.51 8.20 5.26
C VAL A 75 12.47 8.16 6.36
N ALA A 76 12.54 7.19 7.29
CA ALA A 76 11.64 7.13 8.44
C ALA A 76 11.74 8.39 9.32
N MET A 77 12.95 8.90 9.55
CA MET A 77 13.13 10.16 10.26
C MET A 77 12.55 11.36 9.49
N ALA A 78 12.76 11.42 8.17
CA ALA A 78 12.25 12.49 7.32
C ALA A 78 10.71 12.53 7.30
N ILE A 79 10.05 11.37 7.27
CA ILE A 79 8.59 11.24 7.32
C ILE A 79 8.00 11.89 8.58
N GLY A 80 8.71 11.82 9.71
CA GLY A 80 8.26 12.40 10.97
C GLY A 80 8.37 13.93 11.07
N LYS A 81 9.07 14.60 10.13
CA LYS A 81 9.34 16.04 10.24
C LYS A 81 8.10 16.93 10.05
N PRO A 82 7.23 16.71 9.05
CA PRO A 82 6.13 17.64 8.79
C PRO A 82 5.06 17.67 9.88
N PHE A 83 4.62 16.51 10.35
CA PHE A 83 3.44 16.38 11.21
C PHE A 83 3.67 15.52 12.46
N GLY A 84 4.93 15.17 12.73
CA GLY A 84 5.26 14.20 13.78
C GLY A 84 5.21 12.75 13.27
N ALA A 85 5.54 11.80 14.15
CA ALA A 85 5.60 10.38 13.81
C ALA A 85 4.22 9.84 13.39
N PRO A 86 4.11 9.12 12.26
CA PRO A 86 2.84 8.59 11.76
C PRO A 86 2.11 7.67 12.75
N ASP A 87 0.79 7.75 12.70
CA ASP A 87 -0.15 6.81 13.32
C ASP A 87 -0.50 5.67 12.35
N ILE A 88 -0.51 6.01 11.05
CA ILE A 88 -0.91 5.12 9.95
C ILE A 88 0.25 5.03 8.97
N LEU A 89 0.61 3.80 8.57
CA LEU A 89 1.55 3.53 7.48
C LEU A 89 0.85 2.71 6.39
N VAL A 90 0.83 3.24 5.17
CA VAL A 90 0.31 2.55 3.99
C VAL A 90 1.47 2.27 3.03
N ASN A 91 1.86 1.01 2.91
CA ASN A 91 2.91 0.55 2.01
C ASN A 91 2.33 0.20 0.64
N ALA A 92 2.24 1.19 -0.26
CA ALA A 92 1.69 1.04 -1.61
C ALA A 92 2.74 1.18 -2.73
N ALA A 93 4.00 1.51 -2.41
CA ALA A 93 5.08 1.48 -3.39
C ALA A 93 5.34 0.06 -3.87
N GLY A 94 5.56 -0.10 -5.18
CA GLY A 94 5.86 -1.40 -5.75
C GLY A 94 6.17 -1.32 -7.24
N ILE A 95 6.91 -2.30 -7.72
CA ILE A 95 7.24 -2.50 -9.15
C ILE A 95 6.99 -3.94 -9.56
N ASN A 96 6.78 -4.14 -10.85
CA ASN A 96 6.82 -5.45 -11.51
C ASN A 96 7.69 -5.33 -12.76
N THR A 97 8.84 -5.99 -12.75
CA THR A 97 9.81 -5.95 -13.85
C THR A 97 9.36 -6.73 -15.08
N ARG A 98 8.35 -7.59 -14.96
CA ARG A 98 7.73 -8.38 -16.05
C ARG A 98 8.74 -9.20 -16.86
N GLN A 99 9.75 -9.75 -16.21
CA GLN A 99 10.73 -10.62 -16.84
C GLN A 99 10.18 -12.06 -16.96
N ASN A 100 10.43 -12.70 -18.10
CA ASN A 100 10.18 -14.13 -18.26
C ASN A 100 11.07 -14.93 -17.29
N ALA A 101 10.64 -16.12 -16.87
CA ALA A 101 11.32 -16.91 -15.84
C ALA A 101 12.80 -17.16 -16.15
N ASP A 102 13.11 -17.49 -17.43
CA ASP A 102 14.49 -17.77 -17.86
C ASP A 102 15.37 -16.52 -18.05
N GLU A 103 14.76 -15.33 -17.97
CA GLU A 103 15.41 -14.03 -18.20
C GLU A 103 15.48 -13.18 -16.91
N VAL A 104 15.01 -13.70 -15.78
CA VAL A 104 15.06 -12.97 -14.51
C VAL A 104 16.52 -12.72 -14.11
N THR A 105 16.89 -11.45 -14.06
CA THR A 105 18.24 -11.06 -13.63
C THR A 105 18.31 -10.91 -12.11
N PRO A 106 19.48 -11.16 -11.48
CA PRO A 106 19.66 -10.89 -10.05
C PRO A 106 19.32 -9.45 -9.66
N GLU A 107 19.60 -8.48 -10.53
CA GLU A 107 19.26 -7.07 -10.30
C GLU A 107 17.73 -6.87 -10.29
N GLY A 108 17.01 -7.34 -11.31
CA GLY A 108 15.56 -7.23 -11.41
C GLY A 108 14.87 -7.93 -10.24
N TRP A 109 15.38 -9.09 -9.83
CA TRP A 109 14.94 -9.83 -8.65
C TRP A 109 15.14 -8.99 -7.37
N ASN A 110 16.37 -8.53 -7.12
CA ASN A 110 16.70 -7.78 -5.91
C ASN A 110 15.92 -6.47 -5.83
N ASN A 111 15.87 -5.68 -6.89
CA ASN A 111 15.10 -4.44 -6.94
C ASN A 111 13.61 -4.67 -6.61
N THR A 112 13.03 -5.76 -7.13
CA THR A 112 11.63 -6.11 -6.84
C THR A 112 11.45 -6.48 -5.38
N LEU A 113 12.32 -7.32 -4.81
CA LEU A 113 12.21 -7.72 -3.40
C LEU A 113 12.55 -6.56 -2.46
N ASP A 114 13.52 -5.72 -2.80
CA ASP A 114 13.91 -4.57 -1.98
C ASP A 114 12.77 -3.58 -1.86
N LEU A 115 12.14 -3.21 -2.97
CA LEU A 115 11.04 -2.25 -2.94
C LEU A 115 9.74 -2.87 -2.41
N ASN A 116 9.36 -4.06 -2.89
CA ASN A 116 8.02 -4.60 -2.62
C ASN A 116 7.92 -5.31 -1.27
N LEU A 117 9.02 -5.82 -0.72
CA LEU A 117 9.03 -6.66 0.49
C LEU A 117 9.89 -6.10 1.61
N ALA A 118 11.15 -5.75 1.33
CA ALA A 118 12.05 -5.27 2.37
C ALA A 118 11.69 -3.85 2.84
N ALA A 119 11.39 -2.93 1.92
CA ALA A 119 11.02 -1.55 2.26
C ALA A 119 9.79 -1.46 3.18
N PRO A 120 8.67 -2.17 2.95
CA PRO A 120 7.54 -2.22 3.88
C PRO A 120 7.93 -2.57 5.32
N PHE A 121 8.81 -3.56 5.49
CA PHE A 121 9.25 -3.98 6.82
C PHE A 121 10.16 -2.94 7.49
N PHE A 122 11.25 -2.56 6.83
CA PHE A 122 12.24 -1.67 7.46
C PHE A 122 11.69 -0.26 7.70
N LEU A 123 10.82 0.23 6.84
CA LEU A 123 10.13 1.50 7.08
C LEU A 123 9.20 1.40 8.28
N ALA A 124 8.40 0.34 8.37
CA ALA A 124 7.55 0.09 9.54
C ALA A 124 8.39 -0.04 10.82
N GLN A 125 9.52 -0.75 10.78
CA GLN A 125 10.44 -0.89 11.91
C GLN A 125 10.95 0.47 12.40
N GLY A 126 11.28 1.38 11.48
CA GLY A 126 11.71 2.75 11.81
C GLY A 126 10.62 3.61 12.44
N LEU A 127 9.34 3.33 12.14
CA LEU A 127 8.21 4.14 12.59
C LEU A 127 7.47 3.57 13.81
N VAL A 128 7.53 2.25 14.01
CA VAL A 128 6.69 1.52 14.97
C VAL A 128 6.90 1.92 16.44
N SER A 129 8.09 2.42 16.80
CA SER A 129 8.41 2.81 18.18
C SER A 129 7.45 3.89 18.72
N ALA A 130 7.06 4.85 17.89
CA ALA A 130 6.09 5.88 18.26
C ALA A 130 4.68 5.30 18.41
N MET A 131 4.26 4.39 17.49
CA MET A 131 2.98 3.69 17.59
C MET A 131 2.90 2.86 18.88
N LYS A 132 3.97 2.13 19.24
CA LYS A 132 4.05 1.36 20.51
C LYS A 132 3.84 2.25 21.74
N ARG A 133 4.50 3.41 21.80
CA ARG A 133 4.34 4.35 22.93
C ARG A 133 2.91 4.88 23.06
N ARG A 134 2.24 5.14 21.91
CA ARG A 134 0.84 5.59 21.89
C ARG A 134 -0.17 4.46 22.08
N ARG A 135 0.29 3.20 22.05
CA ARG A 135 -0.55 2.00 22.03
C ARG A 135 -1.63 2.06 20.95
N TRP A 136 -1.28 2.64 19.83
CA TRP A 136 -2.14 2.77 18.65
C TRP A 136 -1.31 2.87 17.38
N GLY A 137 -1.64 2.08 16.40
CA GLY A 137 -1.06 2.13 15.06
C GLY A 137 -1.86 1.30 14.06
N ARG A 138 -1.78 1.71 12.80
CA ARG A 138 -2.39 0.98 11.67
C ARG A 138 -1.35 0.85 10.56
N ILE A 139 -1.05 -0.36 10.16
CA ILE A 139 -0.15 -0.65 9.06
C ILE A 139 -0.93 -1.41 7.99
N VAL A 140 -0.97 -0.86 6.78
CA VAL A 140 -1.66 -1.46 5.64
C VAL A 140 -0.64 -1.71 4.53
N ASN A 141 -0.42 -2.97 4.19
CA ASN A 141 0.44 -3.39 3.10
C ASN A 141 -0.38 -3.63 1.83
N PHE A 142 0.14 -3.26 0.66
CA PHE A 142 -0.47 -3.66 -0.60
C PHE A 142 0.14 -4.97 -1.10
N ALA A 143 -0.63 -6.05 -0.96
CA ALA A 143 -0.44 -7.35 -1.56
C ALA A 143 -0.91 -7.34 -3.04
N SER A 144 -1.35 -8.46 -3.59
CA SER A 144 -1.80 -8.59 -4.98
C SER A 144 -2.59 -9.90 -5.16
N LEU A 145 -3.31 -10.03 -6.27
CA LEU A 145 -3.74 -11.34 -6.79
C LEU A 145 -2.56 -12.32 -6.87
N GLN A 146 -1.36 -11.81 -7.21
CA GLN A 146 -0.15 -12.61 -7.35
C GLN A 146 0.44 -13.06 -5.99
N SER A 147 -0.16 -12.71 -4.88
CA SER A 147 0.16 -13.37 -3.60
C SER A 147 -0.28 -14.84 -3.58
N ARG A 148 -1.31 -15.21 -4.38
CA ARG A 148 -1.90 -16.57 -4.42
C ARG A 148 -2.06 -17.14 -5.82
N ARG A 149 -1.94 -16.33 -6.87
CA ARG A 149 -2.11 -16.73 -8.28
C ARG A 149 -0.85 -16.41 -9.04
N ALA A 150 -0.42 -17.31 -9.92
CA ALA A 150 0.71 -17.05 -10.81
C ALA A 150 0.22 -16.42 -12.13
N PHE A 151 0.99 -15.47 -12.64
CA PHE A 151 0.77 -14.85 -13.95
C PHE A 151 2.08 -14.81 -14.74
N PRO A 152 2.04 -14.89 -16.06
CA PRO A 152 3.22 -14.75 -16.91
C PRO A 152 4.01 -13.46 -16.62
N GLY A 153 5.33 -13.54 -16.60
CA GLY A 153 6.19 -12.40 -16.32
C GLY A 153 6.11 -11.87 -14.87
N GLY A 154 5.51 -12.62 -13.95
CA GLY A 154 5.30 -12.18 -12.57
C GLY A 154 6.14 -12.91 -11.52
N LEU A 155 7.25 -13.58 -11.89
CA LEU A 155 7.98 -14.45 -10.97
C LEU A 155 8.49 -13.72 -9.74
N ALA A 156 9.34 -12.70 -9.89
CA ALA A 156 9.86 -11.92 -8.75
C ALA A 156 8.74 -11.13 -8.04
N TYR A 157 7.80 -10.58 -8.82
CA TYR A 157 6.66 -9.86 -8.28
C TYR A 157 5.76 -10.76 -7.43
N GLY A 158 5.36 -11.93 -7.94
CA GLY A 158 4.55 -12.91 -7.22
C GLY A 158 5.23 -13.39 -5.95
N ALA A 159 6.53 -13.70 -6.01
CA ALA A 159 7.32 -14.04 -4.83
C ALA A 159 7.32 -12.91 -3.79
N SER A 160 7.51 -11.66 -4.21
CA SER A 160 7.46 -10.51 -3.32
C SER A 160 6.07 -10.32 -2.67
N LYS A 161 4.98 -10.48 -3.46
CA LYS A 161 3.61 -10.27 -2.96
C LYS A 161 3.11 -11.43 -2.09
N GLY A 162 3.54 -12.67 -2.35
CA GLY A 162 3.38 -13.78 -1.40
C GLY A 162 4.13 -13.53 -0.10
N GLY A 163 5.36 -13.01 -0.20
CA GLY A 163 6.14 -12.56 0.94
C GLY A 163 5.45 -11.46 1.76
N VAL A 164 4.83 -10.46 1.11
CA VAL A 164 4.07 -9.40 1.79
C VAL A 164 2.90 -9.96 2.59
N GLU A 165 2.20 -10.97 2.08
CA GLU A 165 1.11 -11.61 2.82
C GLU A 165 1.61 -12.28 4.10
N GLN A 166 2.73 -13.00 4.04
CA GLN A 166 3.34 -13.62 5.22
C GLN A 166 4.00 -12.59 6.15
N LEU A 167 4.66 -11.57 5.59
CA LEU A 167 5.23 -10.45 6.36
C LEU A 167 4.14 -9.73 7.17
N THR A 168 2.96 -9.54 6.59
CA THR A 168 1.80 -8.92 7.27
C THR A 168 1.42 -9.72 8.52
N ARG A 169 1.37 -11.06 8.45
CA ARG A 169 1.11 -11.92 9.61
C ARG A 169 2.22 -11.83 10.66
N ALA A 170 3.48 -11.86 10.24
CA ALA A 170 4.62 -11.78 11.14
C ALA A 170 4.69 -10.42 11.88
N MET A 171 4.42 -9.32 11.17
CA MET A 171 4.37 -8.00 11.79
C MET A 171 3.17 -7.85 12.74
N ALA A 172 2.04 -8.46 12.42
CA ALA A 172 0.87 -8.47 13.28
C ALA A 172 1.16 -9.23 14.59
N GLU A 173 1.76 -10.41 14.51
CA GLU A 173 2.19 -11.19 15.68
C GLU A 173 3.13 -10.36 16.57
N ALA A 174 4.14 -9.73 15.96
CA ALA A 174 5.16 -8.98 16.69
C ALA A 174 4.63 -7.71 17.38
N TRP A 175 3.60 -7.06 16.83
CA TRP A 175 3.24 -5.70 17.26
C TRP A 175 1.80 -5.51 17.74
N SER A 176 0.89 -6.47 17.55
CA SER A 176 -0.51 -6.26 17.92
C SER A 176 -0.73 -6.16 19.44
N ALA A 177 0.13 -6.78 20.26
CA ALA A 177 0.10 -6.61 21.72
C ALA A 177 0.32 -5.14 22.19
N PHE A 178 0.87 -4.31 21.31
CA PHE A 178 1.05 -2.88 21.55
C PHE A 178 -0.08 -2.00 20.96
N GLY A 179 -1.22 -2.58 20.58
CA GLY A 179 -2.34 -1.84 20.01
C GLY A 179 -2.16 -1.46 18.53
N ILE A 180 -1.26 -2.15 17.82
CA ILE A 180 -0.98 -1.92 16.40
C ILE A 180 -1.59 -3.03 15.58
N THR A 181 -2.48 -2.70 14.62
CA THR A 181 -2.96 -3.70 13.66
C THR A 181 -2.15 -3.63 12.37
N VAL A 182 -1.86 -4.79 11.78
CA VAL A 182 -1.14 -4.91 10.51
C VAL A 182 -1.96 -5.79 9.59
N ASN A 183 -2.42 -5.22 8.47
CA ASN A 183 -3.24 -5.93 7.50
C ASN A 183 -2.76 -5.65 6.08
N ALA A 184 -3.25 -6.41 5.10
CA ALA A 184 -2.95 -6.22 3.71
C ALA A 184 -4.23 -6.06 2.86
N LEU A 185 -4.17 -5.19 1.85
CA LEU A 185 -5.12 -5.13 0.76
C LEU A 185 -4.50 -5.83 -0.46
N ALA A 186 -5.23 -6.73 -1.08
CA ALA A 186 -4.84 -7.42 -2.31
C ALA A 186 -5.76 -7.00 -3.47
N PRO A 187 -5.39 -5.94 -4.22
CA PRO A 187 -6.19 -5.48 -5.33
C PRO A 187 -6.23 -6.48 -6.48
N GLY A 188 -7.38 -6.52 -7.18
CA GLY A 188 -7.54 -7.12 -8.49
C GLY A 188 -6.88 -6.28 -9.60
N PHE A 189 -7.52 -6.21 -10.75
CA PHE A 189 -7.08 -5.36 -11.87
C PHE A 189 -7.69 -3.97 -11.72
N PHE A 190 -6.83 -2.97 -11.50
CA PHE A 190 -7.16 -1.56 -11.36
C PHE A 190 -6.39 -0.74 -12.40
N PRO A 191 -6.96 0.35 -12.97
CA PRO A 191 -6.26 1.18 -13.95
C PRO A 191 -5.17 2.02 -13.26
N THR A 192 -3.93 1.61 -13.45
CA THR A 192 -2.72 2.25 -12.91
C THR A 192 -1.60 2.20 -13.94
N GLU A 193 -0.51 2.94 -13.73
CA GLU A 193 0.68 2.83 -14.59
C GLU A 193 1.21 1.38 -14.64
N LEU A 194 1.18 0.67 -13.52
CA LEU A 194 1.63 -0.72 -13.44
C LEU A 194 0.81 -1.67 -14.31
N THR A 195 -0.47 -1.41 -14.46
CA THR A 195 -1.42 -2.22 -15.23
C THR A 195 -1.76 -1.59 -16.59
N GLY A 196 -1.09 -0.51 -16.96
CA GLY A 196 -1.26 0.19 -18.24
C GLY A 196 -1.33 -0.74 -19.45
N PRO A 197 -0.41 -1.71 -19.63
CA PRO A 197 -0.46 -2.66 -20.75
C PRO A 197 -1.74 -3.51 -20.82
N ILE A 198 -2.42 -3.72 -19.68
CA ILE A 198 -3.69 -4.46 -19.62
C ILE A 198 -4.85 -3.56 -20.04
N PHE A 199 -4.87 -2.32 -19.55
CA PHE A 199 -5.97 -1.39 -19.79
C PHE A 199 -5.88 -0.68 -21.14
N SER A 200 -4.69 -0.65 -21.78
CA SER A 200 -4.52 -0.20 -23.17
C SER A 200 -4.97 -1.23 -24.21
N ASP A 201 -5.21 -2.48 -23.81
CA ASP A 201 -5.75 -3.56 -24.64
C ASP A 201 -7.20 -3.85 -24.21
N PRO A 202 -8.22 -3.43 -25.01
CA PRO A 202 -9.62 -3.64 -24.65
C PRO A 202 -10.02 -5.11 -24.52
N GLU A 203 -9.43 -6.01 -25.32
CA GLU A 203 -9.74 -7.44 -25.28
C GLU A 203 -9.20 -8.05 -23.99
N LEU A 204 -7.95 -7.75 -23.63
CA LEU A 204 -7.32 -8.21 -22.38
C LEU A 204 -8.04 -7.64 -21.15
N SER A 205 -8.42 -6.37 -21.19
CA SER A 205 -9.20 -5.72 -20.13
C SER A 205 -10.56 -6.38 -19.96
N SER A 206 -11.29 -6.63 -21.04
CA SER A 206 -12.59 -7.32 -21.03
C SER A 206 -12.48 -8.76 -20.52
N ARG A 207 -11.43 -9.49 -20.96
CA ARG A 207 -11.18 -10.86 -20.49
C ARG A 207 -10.91 -10.91 -18.98
N ASN A 208 -10.18 -9.94 -18.44
CA ASN A 208 -9.94 -9.86 -17.00
C ASN A 208 -11.23 -9.52 -16.22
N ALA A 209 -12.04 -8.59 -16.73
CA ALA A 209 -13.34 -8.26 -16.15
C ALA A 209 -14.26 -9.49 -16.08
N ALA A 210 -14.33 -10.29 -17.16
CA ALA A 210 -15.15 -11.51 -17.21
C ALA A 210 -14.71 -12.61 -16.22
N GLN A 211 -13.48 -12.57 -15.72
CA GLN A 211 -12.99 -13.49 -14.68
C GLN A 211 -13.44 -13.08 -13.26
N THR A 212 -13.89 -11.85 -13.05
CA THR A 212 -14.44 -11.44 -11.76
C THR A 212 -15.88 -11.95 -11.59
N CYS A 213 -16.32 -12.14 -10.35
CA CYS A 213 -17.73 -12.49 -10.07
C CYS A 213 -18.67 -11.33 -10.40
N ILE A 214 -18.22 -10.08 -10.19
CA ILE A 214 -19.04 -8.88 -10.44
C ILE A 214 -18.99 -8.38 -11.89
N GLY A 215 -18.17 -8.98 -12.76
CA GLY A 215 -18.17 -8.74 -14.22
C GLY A 215 -17.49 -7.44 -14.67
N ARG A 216 -16.70 -6.78 -13.81
CA ARG A 216 -15.93 -5.58 -14.17
C ARG A 216 -14.53 -5.57 -13.55
N ASN A 217 -13.64 -4.79 -14.11
CA ASN A 217 -12.39 -4.42 -13.43
C ASN A 217 -12.65 -3.45 -12.27
N GLY A 218 -11.68 -3.30 -11.37
CA GLY A 218 -11.77 -2.36 -10.25
C GLY A 218 -11.59 -0.91 -10.70
N GLU A 219 -12.19 -0.01 -9.96
CA GLU A 219 -11.97 1.44 -10.00
C GLU A 219 -11.23 1.85 -8.72
N LEU A 220 -10.39 2.90 -8.76
CA LEU A 220 -9.57 3.27 -7.60
C LEU A 220 -10.43 3.54 -6.34
N ASP A 221 -11.64 4.05 -6.53
CA ASP A 221 -12.60 4.32 -5.45
C ASP A 221 -13.11 3.04 -4.75
N ASP A 222 -13.04 1.87 -5.41
CA ASP A 222 -13.38 0.59 -4.76
C ASP A 222 -12.43 0.25 -3.59
N LEU A 223 -11.25 0.86 -3.55
CA LEU A 223 -10.28 0.69 -2.46
C LEU A 223 -10.53 1.59 -1.26
N ASP A 224 -11.33 2.63 -1.39
CA ASP A 224 -11.56 3.66 -0.37
C ASP A 224 -12.13 3.09 0.93
N GLY A 225 -13.21 2.32 0.83
CA GLY A 225 -13.84 1.67 1.97
C GLY A 225 -12.91 0.70 2.71
N PRO A 226 -12.31 -0.27 2.01
CA PRO A 226 -11.33 -1.19 2.60
C PRO A 226 -10.12 -0.50 3.22
N LEU A 227 -9.60 0.57 2.60
CA LEU A 227 -8.49 1.35 3.13
C LEU A 227 -8.87 2.04 4.44
N LEU A 228 -9.99 2.79 4.46
CA LEU A 228 -10.48 3.46 5.66
C LEU A 228 -10.81 2.47 6.78
N PHE A 229 -11.36 1.31 6.43
CA PHE A 229 -11.59 0.22 7.39
C PHE A 229 -10.29 -0.16 8.11
N PHE A 230 -9.23 -0.49 7.37
CA PHE A 230 -7.96 -0.88 7.98
C PHE A 230 -7.20 0.26 8.65
N CYS A 231 -7.43 1.51 8.26
CA CYS A 231 -6.77 2.68 8.84
C CYS A 231 -7.46 3.25 10.10
N SER A 232 -8.60 2.70 10.53
CA SER A 232 -9.46 3.28 11.57
C SER A 232 -9.74 2.34 12.75
N GLU A 233 -10.63 2.73 13.65
CA GLU A 233 -11.13 1.89 14.75
C GLU A 233 -12.07 0.77 14.26
N ALA A 234 -12.61 0.87 13.04
CA ALA A 234 -13.48 -0.16 12.47
C ALA A 234 -12.80 -1.53 12.38
N SER A 235 -11.46 -1.56 12.30
CA SER A 235 -10.65 -2.79 12.25
C SER A 235 -9.88 -3.08 13.55
N ALA A 236 -10.29 -2.55 14.70
CA ALA A 236 -9.53 -2.67 15.95
C ALA A 236 -9.25 -4.11 16.39
N TYR A 237 -10.10 -5.06 15.99
CA TYR A 237 -9.95 -6.50 16.27
C TYR A 237 -9.56 -7.33 15.03
N VAL A 238 -9.09 -6.64 13.96
CA VAL A 238 -8.66 -7.28 12.71
C VAL A 238 -7.17 -7.02 12.50
N THR A 239 -6.35 -8.07 12.57
CA THR A 239 -4.90 -8.00 12.36
C THR A 239 -4.39 -9.27 11.70
N GLY A 240 -3.29 -9.17 10.94
CA GLY A 240 -2.69 -10.28 10.21
C GLY A 240 -3.49 -10.76 8.99
N GLN A 241 -4.52 -10.01 8.56
CA GLN A 241 -5.42 -10.44 7.51
C GLN A 241 -5.05 -9.83 6.15
N THR A 242 -5.35 -10.57 5.08
CA THR A 242 -5.30 -10.07 3.71
C THR A 242 -6.72 -10.05 3.15
N LEU A 243 -7.19 -8.85 2.82
CA LEU A 243 -8.47 -8.64 2.16
C LEU A 243 -8.26 -8.49 0.65
N PHE A 244 -8.80 -9.43 -0.11
CA PHE A 244 -8.83 -9.33 -1.56
C PHE A 244 -9.94 -8.37 -1.99
N VAL A 245 -9.56 -7.33 -2.73
CA VAL A 245 -10.46 -6.34 -3.33
C VAL A 245 -10.37 -6.52 -4.84
N ASP A 246 -10.99 -7.57 -5.34
CA ASP A 246 -10.75 -8.13 -6.67
C ASP A 246 -12.02 -8.50 -7.44
N GLY A 247 -13.18 -8.05 -6.98
CA GLY A 247 -14.46 -8.37 -7.59
C GLY A 247 -14.80 -9.87 -7.60
N GLY A 248 -14.19 -10.66 -6.69
CA GLY A 248 -14.35 -12.10 -6.64
C GLY A 248 -13.49 -12.87 -7.66
N PHE A 249 -12.46 -12.27 -8.20
CA PHE A 249 -11.52 -12.94 -9.13
C PHE A 249 -10.88 -14.20 -8.50
N THR A 250 -10.55 -14.15 -7.22
CA THR A 250 -9.97 -15.27 -6.49
C THR A 250 -10.99 -16.22 -5.89
N ALA A 251 -12.27 -15.91 -5.98
CA ALA A 251 -13.36 -16.74 -5.47
C ALA A 251 -13.85 -17.81 -6.49
N LYS A 252 -13.38 -17.71 -7.73
CA LYS A 252 -13.68 -18.68 -8.82
C LYS A 252 -12.58 -19.71 -8.97
#